data_8ca4ab45c33b9f6cbecf54bbb8b84e54
#
_entry.id   8ca4ab45c33b9f6cbecf54bbb8b84e54
#
_cell.length_a   1.000
_cell.length_b   1.000
_cell.length_c   1.000
_cell.angle_alpha   90.00
_cell.angle_beta   90.00
_cell.angle_gamma   90.00
#
_symmetry.space_group_name_H-M   'P 1'
#
loop_
_entity.id
_entity.type
_entity.pdbx_description
1 polymer ?
#
loop_
_entity_poly.entity_id
_entity_poly.type
_entity_poly.pdbx_seq_one_letter_code
_entity_poly.pdbx_strand_id
1 'polypeptide(L)'
;MPRTSFVVDQLDTAERYKLTTGLIIPRPIGWIGTQSADGVANLAPYSFFNAVATNPPVLMFSTGVFDGVIKDSLKNIRETGEFTASLVDHDLAVAMNDSSATLPSEVDEFEKTGLTAANFGNVGAPGVAEAKAVVECRAIQEVEFGDPEGLHHVVAFGEVIAFHIDDDVLDGTRVDPTRLDALGRLAGTDYATTRDQFRLDRPH
;
A
#
# COMPACT_ATOMS: atom_id res chain seq x y z
N MET A 1 -35.42 -2.13 -9.19
CA MET A 1 -34.37 -2.35 -10.19
C MET A 1 -33.97 -3.82 -10.15
N PRO A 2 -33.78 -4.51 -11.27
CA PRO A 2 -33.29 -5.89 -11.27
C PRO A 2 -31.86 -5.94 -10.69
N ARG A 3 -31.56 -7.03 -9.98
CA ARG A 3 -30.23 -7.30 -9.41
C ARG A 3 -29.77 -8.68 -9.85
N THR A 4 -28.49 -8.80 -10.21
CA THR A 4 -27.84 -10.09 -10.42
C THR A 4 -27.16 -10.50 -9.12
N SER A 5 -27.36 -11.75 -8.70
CA SER A 5 -26.73 -12.30 -7.50
C SER A 5 -25.63 -13.29 -7.90
N PHE A 6 -24.50 -13.18 -7.24
CA PHE A 6 -23.35 -14.09 -7.38
C PHE A 6 -23.10 -14.78 -6.03
N VAL A 7 -23.14 -16.12 -6.02
CA VAL A 7 -22.81 -16.92 -4.83
C VAL A 7 -21.33 -17.27 -4.91
N VAL A 8 -20.57 -16.93 -3.88
CA VAL A 8 -19.09 -16.98 -3.89
C VAL A 8 -18.56 -18.38 -4.23
N ASP A 9 -19.19 -19.44 -3.71
CA ASP A 9 -18.76 -20.82 -3.95
C ASP A 9 -18.97 -21.29 -5.42
N GLN A 10 -19.72 -20.52 -6.20
CA GLN A 10 -19.98 -20.78 -7.63
C GLN A 10 -19.03 -19.99 -8.55
N LEU A 11 -18.22 -19.11 -7.99
CA LEU A 11 -17.30 -18.25 -8.73
C LEU A 11 -15.89 -18.85 -8.75
N ASP A 12 -15.20 -18.67 -9.86
CA ASP A 12 -13.77 -18.94 -9.92
C ASP A 12 -12.95 -17.81 -9.24
N THR A 13 -11.65 -18.04 -9.08
CA THR A 13 -10.74 -17.09 -8.42
C THR A 13 -10.68 -15.74 -9.15
N ALA A 14 -10.71 -15.74 -10.48
CA ALA A 14 -10.65 -14.52 -11.28
C ALA A 14 -11.94 -13.70 -11.17
N GLU A 15 -13.09 -14.36 -11.10
CA GLU A 15 -14.40 -13.73 -10.91
C GLU A 15 -14.51 -13.10 -9.51
N ARG A 16 -14.10 -13.84 -8.47
CA ARG A 16 -14.01 -13.31 -7.09
C ARG A 16 -13.13 -12.09 -7.02
N TYR A 17 -11.95 -12.14 -7.62
CA TYR A 17 -11.03 -11.00 -7.69
C TYR A 17 -11.67 -9.79 -8.38
N LYS A 18 -12.28 -9.98 -9.55
CA LYS A 18 -12.92 -8.90 -10.32
C LYS A 18 -14.05 -8.23 -9.55
N LEU A 19 -14.92 -9.02 -8.92
CA LEU A 19 -16.04 -8.49 -8.13
C LEU A 19 -15.53 -7.74 -6.90
N THR A 20 -14.58 -8.31 -6.17
CA THR A 20 -14.02 -7.68 -4.97
C THR A 20 -13.34 -6.36 -5.31
N THR A 21 -12.45 -6.37 -6.31
CA THR A 21 -11.70 -5.15 -6.68
C THR A 21 -12.52 -4.12 -7.45
N GLY A 22 -13.62 -4.54 -8.08
CA GLY A 22 -14.55 -3.65 -8.76
C GLY A 22 -15.54 -2.95 -7.83
N LEU A 23 -15.90 -3.59 -6.71
CA LEU A 23 -16.86 -3.04 -5.75
C LEU A 23 -16.20 -2.20 -4.65
N ILE A 24 -15.00 -2.60 -4.22
CA ILE A 24 -14.26 -1.89 -3.17
C ILE A 24 -13.34 -0.87 -3.83
N ILE A 25 -13.88 0.30 -4.08
CA ILE A 25 -13.21 1.41 -4.77
C ILE A 25 -13.62 2.78 -4.17
N PRO A 26 -12.76 3.83 -4.27
CA PRO A 26 -11.35 3.75 -4.57
C PRO A 26 -10.57 3.11 -3.40
N ARG A 27 -9.56 2.32 -3.70
CA ARG A 27 -8.67 1.79 -2.67
C ARG A 27 -7.46 2.69 -2.52
N PRO A 28 -7.06 3.09 -1.31
CA PRO A 28 -5.81 3.80 -1.11
C PRO A 28 -4.64 2.90 -1.52
N ILE A 29 -3.53 3.50 -1.92
CA ILE A 29 -2.31 2.79 -2.31
C ILE A 29 -1.25 3.03 -1.24
N GLY A 30 -0.81 1.96 -0.58
CA GLY A 30 0.39 1.96 0.23
C GLY A 30 1.57 1.57 -0.66
N TRP A 31 2.48 2.49 -0.90
CA TRP A 31 3.72 2.21 -1.62
C TRP A 31 4.76 1.80 -0.60
N ILE A 32 4.88 0.47 -0.45
CA ILE A 32 5.60 -0.15 0.65
C ILE A 32 7.08 -0.24 0.31
N GLY A 33 7.88 0.49 1.06
CA GLY A 33 9.34 0.42 1.05
C GLY A 33 9.83 -0.54 2.13
N THR A 34 10.73 -1.43 1.76
CA THR A 34 11.39 -2.38 2.66
C THR A 34 12.86 -2.52 2.30
N GLN A 35 13.63 -3.16 3.17
CA GLN A 35 15.03 -3.49 2.91
C GLN A 35 15.29 -4.93 3.32
N SER A 36 16.03 -5.68 2.51
CA SER A 36 16.49 -7.01 2.88
C SER A 36 17.54 -6.95 4.00
N ALA A 37 17.81 -8.09 4.65
CA ALA A 37 18.87 -8.19 5.63
C ALA A 37 20.28 -7.85 5.05
N ASP A 38 20.45 -8.05 3.74
CA ASP A 38 21.69 -7.71 3.01
C ASP A 38 21.75 -6.24 2.55
N GLY A 39 20.72 -5.45 2.84
CA GLY A 39 20.68 -4.02 2.53
C GLY A 39 20.12 -3.66 1.16
N VAL A 40 19.53 -4.60 0.41
CA VAL A 40 18.88 -4.32 -0.88
C VAL A 40 17.52 -3.68 -0.61
N ALA A 41 17.29 -2.49 -1.16
CA ALA A 41 16.02 -1.79 -1.08
C ALA A 41 14.98 -2.44 -2.00
N ASN A 42 13.71 -2.41 -1.58
CA ASN A 42 12.58 -2.89 -2.36
C ASN A 42 11.39 -1.94 -2.22
N LEU A 43 10.69 -1.69 -3.31
CA LEU A 43 9.54 -0.80 -3.37
C LEU A 43 8.40 -1.40 -4.19
N ALA A 44 7.27 -1.66 -3.56
CA ALA A 44 6.11 -2.24 -4.23
C ALA A 44 4.79 -1.61 -3.80
N PRO A 45 3.85 -1.31 -4.74
CA PRO A 45 2.55 -0.73 -4.44
C PRO A 45 1.51 -1.80 -4.08
N TYR A 46 0.75 -1.54 -3.03
CA TYR A 46 -0.34 -2.39 -2.56
C TYR A 46 -1.63 -1.58 -2.45
N SER A 47 -2.69 -2.02 -3.13
CA SER A 47 -4.01 -1.39 -3.05
C SER A 47 -4.97 -2.08 -2.07
N PHE A 48 -4.60 -3.21 -1.50
CA PHE A 48 -5.23 -3.73 -0.30
C PHE A 48 -4.49 -3.15 0.90
N PHE A 49 -4.66 -1.85 1.13
CA PHE A 49 -3.98 -1.04 2.13
C PHE A 49 -4.99 -0.15 2.85
N ASN A 50 -4.88 -0.02 4.16
CA ASN A 50 -5.73 0.90 4.93
C ASN A 50 -5.16 1.20 6.33
N ALA A 51 -5.74 2.23 6.98
CA ALA A 51 -5.62 2.46 8.41
C ALA A 51 -6.56 1.53 9.19
N VAL A 52 -6.08 0.98 10.30
CA VAL A 52 -6.80 0.00 11.14
C VAL A 52 -7.18 0.59 12.49
N ALA A 53 -6.28 1.32 13.11
CA ALA A 53 -6.44 1.91 14.45
C ALA A 53 -5.74 3.26 14.53
N THR A 54 -6.10 4.06 15.54
CA THR A 54 -5.50 5.37 15.79
C THR A 54 -4.85 5.50 17.17
N ASN A 55 -5.03 4.50 18.04
CA ASN A 55 -4.39 4.47 19.36
C ASN A 55 -4.08 3.02 19.80
N PRO A 56 -2.85 2.52 19.54
CA PRO A 56 -1.83 3.13 18.71
C PRO A 56 -2.27 3.24 17.24
N PRO A 57 -1.67 4.12 16.44
CA PRO A 57 -1.95 4.15 15.02
C PRO A 57 -1.37 2.91 14.33
N VAL A 58 -2.23 2.21 13.57
CA VAL A 58 -1.87 0.97 12.88
C VAL A 58 -2.32 1.04 11.43
N LEU A 59 -1.43 0.70 10.53
CA LEU A 59 -1.71 0.48 9.11
C LEU A 59 -1.71 -1.01 8.80
N MET A 60 -2.37 -1.40 7.70
CA MET A 60 -2.28 -2.74 7.15
C MET A 60 -2.12 -2.71 5.64
N PHE A 61 -1.41 -3.70 5.11
CA PHE A 61 -1.50 -4.04 3.69
C PHE A 61 -1.56 -5.56 3.52
N SER A 62 -2.14 -6.00 2.39
CA SER A 62 -2.26 -7.42 2.06
C SER A 62 -1.48 -7.73 0.79
N THR A 63 -0.68 -8.77 0.84
CA THR A 63 0.05 -9.33 -0.29
C THR A 63 -0.40 -10.75 -0.61
N GLY A 64 -0.45 -11.10 -1.89
CA GLY A 64 -0.71 -12.48 -2.31
C GLY A 64 0.57 -13.32 -2.25
N VAL A 65 0.41 -14.55 -1.79
CA VAL A 65 1.41 -15.62 -1.89
C VAL A 65 0.87 -16.64 -2.90
N PHE A 66 1.68 -17.01 -3.87
CA PHE A 66 1.29 -17.90 -4.95
C PHE A 66 2.27 -19.08 -5.04
N ASP A 67 1.79 -20.32 -4.94
CA ASP A 67 2.61 -21.54 -4.94
C ASP A 67 3.80 -21.46 -3.95
N GLY A 68 3.55 -20.89 -2.76
CA GLY A 68 4.59 -20.68 -1.74
C GLY A 68 5.58 -19.55 -2.04
N VAL A 69 5.44 -18.84 -3.16
CA VAL A 69 6.31 -17.70 -3.51
C VAL A 69 5.85 -16.45 -2.75
N ILE A 70 6.70 -16.01 -1.84
CA ILE A 70 6.50 -14.83 -1.00
C ILE A 70 7.07 -13.61 -1.71
N LYS A 71 6.34 -12.48 -1.73
CA LYS A 71 6.83 -11.21 -2.24
C LYS A 71 7.96 -10.65 -1.38
N ASP A 72 8.93 -9.97 -1.99
CA ASP A 72 10.10 -9.42 -1.30
C ASP A 72 9.71 -8.48 -0.15
N SER A 73 8.68 -7.66 -0.29
CA SER A 73 8.17 -6.82 0.80
C SER A 73 7.83 -7.63 2.05
N LEU A 74 7.11 -8.76 1.90
CA LEU A 74 6.74 -9.61 3.04
C LEU A 74 7.96 -10.34 3.61
N LYS A 75 8.84 -10.84 2.74
CA LYS A 75 10.09 -11.49 3.14
C LYS A 75 10.95 -10.53 3.98
N ASN A 76 11.18 -9.32 3.46
CA ASN A 76 11.98 -8.31 4.13
C ASN A 76 11.38 -7.89 5.49
N ILE A 77 10.06 -7.72 5.56
CA ILE A 77 9.37 -7.41 6.82
C ILE A 77 9.55 -8.54 7.86
N ARG A 78 9.48 -9.81 7.43
CA ARG A 78 9.72 -10.95 8.34
C ARG A 78 11.15 -11.01 8.86
N GLU A 79 12.11 -10.53 8.05
CA GLU A 79 13.53 -10.51 8.41
C GLU A 79 13.89 -9.29 9.28
N THR A 80 13.35 -8.11 8.97
CA THR A 80 13.74 -6.84 9.61
C THR A 80 12.74 -6.30 10.60
N GLY A 81 11.48 -6.68 10.49
CA GLY A 81 10.39 -6.15 11.32
C GLY A 81 9.95 -4.73 10.96
N GLU A 82 10.41 -4.17 9.84
CA GLU A 82 10.25 -2.76 9.52
C GLU A 82 9.80 -2.54 8.08
N PHE A 83 9.03 -1.48 7.86
CA PHE A 83 8.65 -1.01 6.53
C PHE A 83 8.26 0.48 6.55
N THR A 84 8.24 1.09 5.39
CA THR A 84 7.63 2.40 5.16
C THR A 84 6.38 2.25 4.28
N ALA A 85 5.47 3.22 4.38
CA ALA A 85 4.36 3.39 3.45
C ALA A 85 4.40 4.83 2.91
N SER A 86 4.85 5.00 1.68
CA SER A 86 4.78 6.28 0.98
C SER A 86 3.40 6.46 0.34
N LEU A 87 2.82 7.66 0.44
CA LEU A 87 1.54 7.98 -0.18
C LEU A 87 1.79 8.41 -1.62
N VAL A 88 1.04 7.80 -2.54
CA VAL A 88 1.18 8.08 -3.98
C VAL A 88 0.26 9.22 -4.36
N ASP A 89 0.80 10.28 -4.92
CA ASP A 89 0.04 11.32 -5.60
C ASP A 89 -0.03 11.10 -7.12
N HIS A 90 -0.75 11.98 -7.82
CA HIS A 90 -0.93 11.86 -9.26
C HIS A 90 0.40 11.92 -10.04
N ASP A 91 1.35 12.74 -9.61
CA ASP A 91 2.60 12.96 -10.35
C ASP A 91 3.53 11.74 -10.26
N LEU A 92 3.41 10.95 -9.20
CA LEU A 92 4.15 9.71 -8.99
C LEU A 92 3.47 8.46 -9.56
N ALA A 93 2.29 8.60 -10.20
CA ALA A 93 1.47 7.48 -10.66
C ALA A 93 2.21 6.52 -11.62
N VAL A 94 3.01 7.06 -12.54
CA VAL A 94 3.77 6.27 -13.53
C VAL A 94 4.87 5.48 -12.84
N ALA A 95 5.70 6.12 -12.04
CA ALA A 95 6.78 5.47 -11.32
C ALA A 95 6.26 4.39 -10.36
N MET A 96 5.15 4.66 -9.66
CA MET A 96 4.47 3.69 -8.82
C MET A 96 3.99 2.48 -9.63
N ASN A 97 3.38 2.70 -10.79
CA ASN A 97 2.93 1.60 -11.63
C ASN A 97 4.11 0.77 -12.15
N ASP A 98 5.21 1.40 -12.54
CA ASP A 98 6.42 0.74 -13.04
C ASP A 98 7.09 -0.10 -11.94
N SER A 99 7.06 0.34 -10.68
CA SER A 99 7.57 -0.43 -9.53
C SER A 99 6.72 -1.66 -9.19
N SER A 100 5.54 -1.83 -9.80
CA SER A 100 4.72 -3.04 -9.64
C SER A 100 5.20 -4.23 -10.47
N ALA A 101 6.20 -4.05 -11.35
CA ALA A 101 6.76 -5.12 -12.17
C ALA A 101 7.35 -6.24 -11.29
N THR A 102 7.21 -7.49 -11.74
CA THR A 102 7.87 -8.60 -11.07
C THR A 102 9.33 -8.63 -11.50
N LEU A 103 10.23 -8.32 -10.59
CA LEU A 103 11.66 -8.24 -10.79
C LEU A 103 12.38 -9.31 -9.94
N PRO A 104 13.63 -9.68 -10.28
CA PRO A 104 14.49 -10.44 -9.38
C PRO A 104 14.75 -9.67 -8.08
N SER A 105 14.87 -10.38 -6.94
CA SER A 105 15.03 -9.78 -5.60
C SER A 105 16.33 -8.99 -5.40
N GLU A 106 17.27 -9.08 -6.34
CA GLU A 106 18.51 -8.30 -6.34
C GLU A 106 18.36 -6.93 -7.00
N VAL A 107 17.19 -6.66 -7.61
CA VAL A 107 16.91 -5.42 -8.35
C VAL A 107 16.22 -4.44 -7.42
N ASP A 108 16.81 -3.25 -7.28
CA ASP A 108 16.24 -2.12 -6.56
C ASP A 108 15.21 -1.38 -7.44
N GLU A 109 13.94 -1.41 -7.05
CA GLU A 109 12.87 -0.71 -7.77
C GLU A 109 13.00 0.80 -7.70
N PHE A 110 13.61 1.37 -6.66
CA PHE A 110 13.88 2.81 -6.59
C PHE A 110 14.80 3.23 -7.73
N GLU A 111 15.94 2.55 -7.90
CA GLU A 111 16.86 2.84 -8.98
C GLU A 111 16.20 2.66 -10.35
N LYS A 112 15.46 1.55 -10.52
CA LYS A 112 14.82 1.23 -11.79
C LYS A 112 13.76 2.24 -12.22
N THR A 113 13.04 2.83 -11.28
CA THR A 113 12.00 3.83 -11.54
C THR A 113 12.49 5.27 -11.48
N GLY A 114 13.79 5.47 -11.19
CA GLY A 114 14.41 6.79 -11.08
C GLY A 114 14.00 7.57 -9.83
N LEU A 115 13.56 6.85 -8.79
CA LEU A 115 13.17 7.41 -7.50
C LEU A 115 14.34 7.41 -6.52
N THR A 116 14.28 8.29 -5.54
CA THR A 116 15.28 8.38 -4.48
C THR A 116 14.82 7.61 -3.24
N ALA A 117 15.55 6.56 -2.87
CA ALA A 117 15.38 5.89 -1.60
C ALA A 117 15.88 6.78 -0.46
N ALA A 118 14.98 7.18 0.46
CA ALA A 118 15.34 8.04 1.59
C ALA A 118 15.13 7.31 2.92
N ASN A 119 16.10 7.49 3.83
CA ASN A 119 15.97 7.05 5.22
C ASN A 119 15.43 8.22 6.06
N PHE A 120 14.32 8.00 6.77
CA PHE A 120 13.65 9.00 7.60
C PHE A 120 14.06 8.95 9.08
N GLY A 121 14.81 7.92 9.49
CA GLY A 121 15.58 7.91 10.73
C GLY A 121 15.02 7.08 11.88
N ASN A 122 13.79 6.54 11.81
CA ASN A 122 13.23 5.73 12.90
C ASN A 122 13.19 4.22 12.56
N VAL A 123 13.21 3.87 11.26
CA VAL A 123 13.33 2.50 10.76
C VAL A 123 14.40 2.42 9.69
N GLY A 124 14.95 1.22 9.45
CA GLY A 124 15.96 1.01 8.40
C GLY A 124 15.38 0.94 6.99
N ALA A 125 14.11 0.63 6.85
CA ALA A 125 13.42 0.55 5.57
C ALA A 125 13.32 1.94 4.91
N PRO A 126 13.71 2.08 3.62
CA PRO A 126 13.63 3.37 2.91
C PRO A 126 12.20 3.70 2.51
N GLY A 127 11.90 4.99 2.41
CA GLY A 127 10.70 5.51 1.75
C GLY A 127 11.06 6.30 0.49
N VAL A 128 10.04 6.72 -0.26
CA VAL A 128 10.20 7.51 -1.48
C VAL A 128 10.41 8.97 -1.11
N ALA A 129 11.59 9.54 -1.44
CA ALA A 129 11.92 10.92 -1.11
C ALA A 129 11.00 11.95 -1.79
N GLU A 130 10.51 11.63 -2.98
CA GLU A 130 9.61 12.47 -3.79
C GLU A 130 8.15 12.43 -3.31
N ALA A 131 7.79 11.49 -2.42
CA ALA A 131 6.42 11.38 -1.91
C ALA A 131 6.14 12.47 -0.85
N LYS A 132 5.02 13.17 -0.99
CA LYS A 132 4.57 14.21 -0.06
C LYS A 132 4.30 13.73 1.37
N ALA A 133 4.10 12.43 1.54
CA ALA A 133 3.94 11.84 2.86
C ALA A 133 4.50 10.42 2.89
N VAL A 134 5.28 10.14 3.93
CA VAL A 134 5.85 8.83 4.23
C VAL A 134 5.56 8.48 5.68
N VAL A 135 5.16 7.23 5.91
CA VAL A 135 4.86 6.71 7.24
C VAL A 135 5.84 5.59 7.56
N GLU A 136 6.58 5.71 8.64
CA GLU A 136 7.47 4.66 9.14
C GLU A 136 6.72 3.72 10.07
N CYS A 137 6.87 2.41 9.88
CA CYS A 137 6.13 1.38 10.59
C CYS A 137 7.03 0.26 11.11
N ARG A 138 6.67 -0.29 12.29
CA ARG A 138 7.15 -1.59 12.78
C ARG A 138 6.07 -2.63 12.65
N ALA A 139 6.40 -3.77 12.07
CA ALA A 139 5.48 -4.89 11.94
C ALA A 139 5.13 -5.45 13.33
N ILE A 140 3.84 -5.66 13.57
CA ILE A 140 3.33 -6.13 14.87
C ILE A 140 2.57 -7.44 14.76
N GLN A 141 2.00 -7.75 13.61
CA GLN A 141 1.18 -8.94 13.42
C GLN A 141 1.05 -9.27 11.93
N GLU A 142 0.87 -10.55 11.64
CA GLU A 142 0.42 -11.06 10.34
C GLU A 142 -0.83 -11.91 10.52
N VAL A 143 -1.72 -11.89 9.52
CA VAL A 143 -2.90 -12.76 9.45
C VAL A 143 -3.01 -13.33 8.05
N GLU A 144 -3.16 -14.65 7.95
CA GLU A 144 -3.26 -15.36 6.68
C GLU A 144 -4.71 -15.72 6.35
N PHE A 145 -5.08 -15.58 5.09
CA PHE A 145 -6.40 -15.92 4.55
C PHE A 145 -6.27 -16.72 3.26
N GLY A 146 -7.00 -17.81 3.13
CA GLY A 146 -7.03 -18.66 1.95
C GLY A 146 -6.41 -20.02 2.19
N ASP A 147 -6.01 -20.70 1.11
CA ASP A 147 -5.42 -22.03 1.15
C ASP A 147 -3.89 -21.91 1.22
N PRO A 148 -3.23 -22.35 2.31
CA PRO A 148 -1.78 -22.28 2.44
C PRO A 148 -1.00 -23.06 1.36
N GLU A 149 -1.62 -24.09 0.75
CA GLU A 149 -1.02 -24.89 -0.32
C GLU A 149 -1.28 -24.32 -1.73
N GLY A 150 -2.09 -23.25 -1.83
CA GLY A 150 -2.44 -22.58 -3.07
C GLY A 150 -2.27 -21.07 -3.02
N LEU A 151 -3.25 -20.35 -3.59
CA LEU A 151 -3.32 -18.89 -3.45
C LEU A 151 -3.85 -18.50 -2.08
N HIS A 152 -3.03 -17.86 -1.29
CA HIS A 152 -3.46 -17.23 -0.05
C HIS A 152 -2.97 -15.77 0.04
N HIS A 153 -3.49 -15.05 1.00
CA HIS A 153 -3.11 -13.66 1.26
C HIS A 153 -2.57 -13.55 2.67
N VAL A 154 -1.49 -12.79 2.81
CA VAL A 154 -0.94 -12.41 4.12
C VAL A 154 -1.22 -10.92 4.31
N VAL A 155 -1.91 -10.58 5.38
CA VAL A 155 -2.12 -9.21 5.82
C VAL A 155 -1.08 -8.87 6.87
N ALA A 156 -0.19 -7.95 6.55
CA ALA A 156 0.79 -7.41 7.48
C ALA A 156 0.23 -6.15 8.16
N PHE A 157 0.35 -6.09 9.49
CA PHE A 157 -0.02 -4.94 10.31
C PHE A 157 1.24 -4.27 10.83
N GLY A 158 1.32 -2.96 10.70
CA GLY A 158 2.42 -2.16 11.22
C GLY A 158 1.92 -1.06 12.15
N GLU A 159 2.52 -0.99 13.35
CA GLU A 159 2.38 0.17 14.21
C GLU A 159 3.17 1.35 13.63
N VAL A 160 2.51 2.49 13.50
CA VAL A 160 3.14 3.70 12.99
C VAL A 160 4.07 4.29 14.05
N ILE A 161 5.33 4.50 13.66
CA ILE A 161 6.37 5.07 14.52
C ILE A 161 6.53 6.57 14.25
N ALA A 162 6.43 6.99 12.99
CA ALA A 162 6.53 8.39 12.59
C ALA A 162 5.75 8.69 11.31
N PHE A 163 5.29 9.92 11.20
CA PHE A 163 4.74 10.51 9.99
C PHE A 163 5.69 11.60 9.49
N HIS A 164 6.10 11.52 8.25
CA HIS A 164 6.89 12.55 7.55
C HIS A 164 6.00 13.12 6.46
N ILE A 165 5.67 14.40 6.55
CA ILE A 165 4.69 15.03 5.67
C ILE A 165 5.24 16.40 5.27
N ASP A 166 5.17 16.72 3.98
CA ASP A 166 5.58 18.02 3.47
C ASP A 166 4.78 19.15 4.12
N ASP A 167 5.46 20.22 4.51
CA ASP A 167 4.86 21.35 5.22
C ASP A 167 3.73 22.00 4.42
N ASP A 168 3.81 22.03 3.10
CA ASP A 168 2.80 22.62 2.23
C ASP A 168 1.52 21.78 2.13
N VAL A 169 1.56 20.51 2.53
CA VAL A 169 0.37 19.63 2.64
C VAL A 169 -0.36 19.80 3.98
N LEU A 170 0.27 20.48 4.95
CA LEU A 170 -0.24 20.61 6.32
C LEU A 170 -0.84 21.99 6.62
N ASP A 171 -1.84 21.99 7.50
CA ASP A 171 -2.32 23.12 8.29
C ASP A 171 -2.35 22.68 9.76
N GLY A 172 -1.28 22.96 10.50
CA GLY A 172 -1.01 22.35 11.80
C GLY A 172 -0.83 20.83 11.67
N THR A 173 -1.72 20.04 12.26
CA THR A 173 -1.77 18.58 12.11
C THR A 173 -2.85 18.11 11.12
N ARG A 174 -3.49 19.03 10.41
CA ARG A 174 -4.52 18.73 9.44
C ARG A 174 -3.90 18.59 8.05
N VAL A 175 -4.05 17.42 7.46
CA VAL A 175 -3.65 17.18 6.07
C VAL A 175 -4.66 17.80 5.12
N ASP A 176 -4.21 18.60 4.15
CA ASP A 176 -5.02 19.12 3.06
C ASP A 176 -5.10 18.06 1.93
N PRO A 177 -6.27 17.45 1.72
CA PRO A 177 -6.41 16.38 0.74
C PRO A 177 -6.24 16.86 -0.71
N THR A 178 -6.45 18.15 -0.98
CA THR A 178 -6.27 18.74 -2.31
C THR A 178 -4.78 18.87 -2.65
N ARG A 179 -3.97 19.26 -1.66
CA ARG A 179 -2.52 19.39 -1.81
C ARG A 179 -1.83 18.03 -1.80
N LEU A 180 -2.33 17.08 -1.01
CA LEU A 180 -1.84 15.70 -1.01
C LEU A 180 -2.10 15.05 -2.38
N ASP A 181 -3.26 15.32 -3.00
CA ASP A 181 -3.66 14.80 -4.32
C ASP A 181 -3.52 13.28 -4.45
N ALA A 182 -3.91 12.56 -3.41
CA ALA A 182 -3.69 11.12 -3.30
C ALA A 182 -4.37 10.34 -4.41
N LEU A 183 -3.68 9.30 -4.88
CA LEU A 183 -4.16 8.38 -5.90
C LEU A 183 -4.93 7.22 -5.28
N GLY A 184 -6.04 6.84 -5.88
CA GLY A 184 -6.83 5.66 -5.53
C GLY A 184 -6.91 4.65 -6.67
N ARG A 185 -6.73 3.36 -6.36
CA ARG A 185 -6.92 2.28 -7.33
C ARG A 185 -8.40 1.99 -7.52
N LEU A 186 -8.81 1.89 -8.78
CA LEU A 186 -10.14 1.42 -9.18
C LEU A 186 -10.09 -0.04 -9.67
N ALA A 187 -11.07 -0.43 -10.49
CA ALA A 187 -11.08 -1.74 -11.13
C ALA A 187 -10.08 -1.80 -12.31
N GLY A 188 -9.59 -3.00 -12.60
CA GLY A 188 -8.70 -3.24 -13.74
C GLY A 188 -7.44 -2.37 -13.69
N THR A 189 -7.22 -1.55 -14.71
CA THR A 189 -6.07 -0.65 -14.85
C THR A 189 -6.36 0.81 -14.48
N ASP A 190 -7.57 1.09 -13.98
CA ASP A 190 -8.03 2.45 -13.74
C ASP A 190 -7.61 2.98 -12.37
N TYR A 191 -7.41 4.29 -12.29
CA TYR A 191 -7.10 5.04 -11.09
C TYR A 191 -8.00 6.26 -10.97
N ALA A 192 -8.13 6.80 -9.77
CA ALA A 192 -8.81 8.06 -9.49
C ALA A 192 -7.92 8.95 -8.63
N THR A 193 -8.03 10.25 -8.80
CA THR A 193 -7.47 11.25 -7.89
C THR A 193 -8.50 11.66 -6.85
N THR A 194 -8.08 12.33 -5.77
CA THR A 194 -8.97 12.91 -4.75
C THR A 194 -9.38 14.35 -5.06
N ARG A 195 -9.37 14.76 -6.35
CA ARG A 195 -9.65 16.15 -6.78
C ARG A 195 -11.12 16.51 -6.76
N ASP A 196 -12.01 15.54 -7.00
CA ASP A 196 -13.47 15.74 -6.95
C ASP A 196 -13.97 15.44 -5.53
N GLN A 197 -14.11 16.49 -4.73
CA GLN A 197 -14.45 16.41 -3.31
C GLN A 197 -15.74 17.18 -3.01
N PHE A 198 -16.52 16.68 -2.06
CA PHE A 198 -17.67 17.38 -1.50
C PHE A 198 -17.69 17.24 0.03
N ARG A 199 -18.34 18.18 0.70
CA ARG A 199 -18.43 18.20 2.16
C ARG A 199 -19.83 17.80 2.62
N LEU A 200 -19.86 16.96 3.65
CA LEU A 200 -21.06 16.64 4.42
C LEU A 200 -20.76 16.85 5.91
N ASP A 201 -21.63 17.60 6.58
CA ASP A 201 -21.54 17.74 8.03
C ASP A 201 -22.10 16.48 8.70
N ARG A 202 -21.47 16.07 9.82
CA ARG A 202 -22.00 14.96 10.60
C ARG A 202 -23.29 15.43 11.32
N PRO A 203 -24.38 14.64 11.28
CA PRO A 203 -25.51 14.88 12.14
C PRO A 203 -25.08 14.78 13.62
N HIS A 204 -25.57 15.70 14.44
CA HIS A 204 -25.34 15.70 15.89
C HIS A 204 -26.40 14.87 16.60
#